data_31feedb57120bdb8437a23da3e32f952
#
_entry.id   31feedb57120bdb8437a23da3e32f952
#
_cell.length_a   1.000
_cell.length_b   1.000
_cell.length_c   1.000
_cell.angle_alpha   90.00
_cell.angle_beta   90.00
_cell.angle_gamma   90.00
#
_symmetry.space_group_name_H-M   'P 1'
#
loop_
_entity.id
_entity.type
_entity.pdbx_description
1 polymer ?
#
loop_
_entity_poly.entity_id
_entity_poly.type
_entity_poly.pdbx_seq_one_letter_code
_entity_poly.pdbx_strand_id
1 'polypeptide(L)'
;FCNQSAREYNKKIFFEFGCEDHGVLTNFQKFKKDAKFFSRYKNKQFIVCQTGSLIKSTFQIGQFDIDSVKIMKKIAKDNGILLKEHNCDYLNIEQIELRKEYGINAINIAPELGVIQSNLTFNISKKLGLEKEIREFQKLVLKKGKWKKWNYNNENDLIKFFTSGHYHFGLDKYKRLLKKINKRVN
;
A
#
# COMPACT_ATOMS: atom_id res chain seq x y z
N PHE A 1 -1.78 -24.09 9.91
CA PHE A 1 -0.48 -23.44 10.20
C PHE A 1 -0.65 -22.14 11.00
N CYS A 2 -1.19 -21.04 10.43
CA CYS A 2 -1.29 -19.75 11.13
C CYS A 2 -2.00 -19.80 12.49
N ASN A 3 -3.13 -20.50 12.60
CA ASN A 3 -3.85 -20.65 13.86
C ASN A 3 -3.06 -21.45 14.90
N GLN A 4 -2.26 -22.41 14.47
CA GLN A 4 -1.40 -23.19 15.36
C GLN A 4 -0.29 -22.30 15.92
N SER A 5 0.47 -21.61 15.07
CA SER A 5 1.50 -20.69 15.52
C SER A 5 0.95 -19.58 16.41
N ALA A 6 -0.24 -19.02 16.10
CA ALA A 6 -0.86 -18.02 16.94
C ALA A 6 -1.15 -18.54 18.36
N ARG A 7 -1.58 -19.80 18.52
CA ARG A 7 -1.78 -20.43 19.84
C ARG A 7 -0.46 -20.62 20.58
N GLU A 8 0.58 -21.08 19.90
CA GLU A 8 1.93 -21.26 20.49
C GLU A 8 2.48 -19.97 21.08
N TYR A 9 2.19 -18.83 20.42
CA TYR A 9 2.62 -17.50 20.89
C TYR A 9 1.55 -16.74 21.68
N ASN A 10 0.43 -17.38 22.05
CA ASN A 10 -0.72 -16.75 22.73
C ASN A 10 -1.19 -15.47 22.02
N LYS A 11 -1.31 -15.50 20.69
CA LYS A 11 -1.75 -14.38 19.85
C LYS A 11 -3.09 -14.69 19.19
N LYS A 12 -3.92 -13.67 19.07
CA LYS A 12 -5.13 -13.72 18.25
C LYS A 12 -4.79 -13.20 16.85
N ILE A 13 -5.15 -13.94 15.83
CA ILE A 13 -4.96 -13.52 14.43
C ILE A 13 -6.31 -13.37 13.75
N PHE A 14 -6.37 -12.46 12.81
CA PHE A 14 -7.50 -12.24 11.92
C PHE A 14 -7.06 -12.38 10.47
N PHE A 15 -7.98 -12.81 9.63
CA PHE A 15 -7.68 -13.04 8.22
C PHE A 15 -8.31 -11.95 7.36
N GLU A 16 -7.54 -11.54 6.37
CA GLU A 16 -7.97 -10.77 5.22
C GLU A 16 -7.96 -11.66 3.99
N PHE A 17 -8.99 -11.56 3.16
CA PHE A 17 -9.08 -12.25 1.88
C PHE A 17 -9.14 -11.24 0.75
N GLY A 18 -8.31 -11.40 -0.26
CA GLY A 18 -8.28 -10.51 -1.41
C GLY A 18 -7.55 -11.11 -2.58
N CYS A 19 -7.76 -10.51 -3.76
CA CYS A 19 -6.99 -10.79 -4.97
C CYS A 19 -6.05 -9.61 -5.27
N GLU A 20 -4.97 -9.91 -6.00
CA GLU A 20 -3.95 -8.92 -6.41
C GLU A 20 -4.37 -8.09 -7.64
N ASP A 21 -5.65 -8.06 -7.99
CA ASP A 21 -6.16 -7.29 -9.12
C ASP A 21 -6.04 -5.79 -8.83
N HIS A 22 -5.50 -5.02 -9.78
CA HIS A 22 -5.29 -3.58 -9.64
C HIS A 22 -5.98 -2.82 -10.78
N GLY A 23 -6.62 -1.71 -10.42
CA GLY A 23 -7.17 -0.77 -11.40
C GLY A 23 -8.36 -1.26 -12.21
N VAL A 24 -9.01 -2.32 -11.76
CA VAL A 24 -10.24 -2.86 -12.35
C VAL A 24 -11.40 -2.80 -11.36
N LEU A 25 -12.60 -2.72 -11.88
CA LEU A 25 -13.81 -2.86 -11.04
C LEU A 25 -14.01 -4.31 -10.62
N THR A 26 -14.54 -4.50 -9.43
CA THR A 26 -14.80 -5.83 -8.88
C THR A 26 -15.84 -6.58 -9.73
N ASN A 27 -15.52 -7.81 -10.12
CA ASN A 27 -16.50 -8.74 -10.63
C ASN A 27 -17.41 -9.21 -9.49
N PHE A 28 -18.67 -8.75 -9.45
CA PHE A 28 -19.59 -9.03 -8.34
C PHE A 28 -19.91 -10.50 -8.16
N GLN A 29 -19.97 -11.29 -9.23
CA GLN A 29 -20.25 -12.73 -9.12
C GLN A 29 -19.06 -13.45 -8.45
N LYS A 30 -17.83 -13.12 -8.85
CA LYS A 30 -16.62 -13.62 -8.22
C LYS A 30 -16.57 -13.16 -6.76
N PHE A 31 -16.77 -11.88 -6.50
CA PHE A 31 -16.76 -11.31 -5.15
C PHE A 31 -17.77 -12.00 -4.21
N LYS A 32 -18.98 -12.29 -4.69
CA LYS A 32 -20.00 -13.03 -3.93
C LYS A 32 -19.58 -14.45 -3.61
N LYS A 33 -18.95 -15.16 -4.57
CA LYS A 33 -18.40 -16.51 -4.32
C LYS A 33 -17.28 -16.48 -3.30
N ASP A 34 -16.37 -15.54 -3.43
CA ASP A 34 -15.23 -15.35 -2.53
C ASP A 34 -15.68 -15.00 -1.11
N ALA A 35 -16.64 -14.08 -0.95
CA ALA A 35 -17.23 -13.73 0.34
C ALA A 35 -17.90 -14.94 1.01
N LYS A 36 -18.69 -15.71 0.25
CA LYS A 36 -19.31 -16.96 0.75
C LYS A 36 -18.28 -18.01 1.14
N PHE A 37 -17.20 -18.16 0.40
CA PHE A 37 -16.09 -19.05 0.74
C PHE A 37 -15.40 -18.59 2.02
N PHE A 38 -15.03 -17.33 2.10
CA PHE A 38 -14.30 -16.76 3.22
C PHE A 38 -15.15 -16.71 4.51
N SER A 39 -16.47 -16.59 4.39
CA SER A 39 -17.39 -16.57 5.55
C SER A 39 -17.30 -17.82 6.43
N ARG A 40 -16.77 -18.93 5.92
CA ARG A 40 -16.59 -20.20 6.66
C ARG A 40 -15.47 -20.15 7.70
N TYR A 41 -14.56 -19.18 7.62
CA TYR A 41 -13.42 -19.06 8.54
C TYR A 41 -13.82 -18.29 9.80
N LYS A 42 -13.48 -18.83 10.98
CA LYS A 42 -13.82 -18.21 12.28
C LYS A 42 -13.23 -16.82 12.47
N ASN A 43 -11.98 -16.63 12.03
CA ASN A 43 -11.22 -15.39 12.25
C ASN A 43 -11.22 -14.49 11.01
N LYS A 44 -12.23 -14.62 10.14
CA LYS A 44 -12.41 -13.71 9.02
C LYS A 44 -12.66 -12.31 9.54
N GLN A 45 -12.06 -11.32 8.89
CA GLN A 45 -12.30 -9.92 9.25
C GLN A 45 -12.56 -9.07 8.01
N PHE A 46 -11.67 -9.05 7.05
CA PHE A 46 -11.78 -8.19 5.88
C PHE A 46 -11.81 -8.98 4.58
N ILE A 47 -12.64 -8.53 3.65
CA ILE A 47 -12.52 -8.87 2.25
C ILE A 47 -12.13 -7.62 1.45
N VAL A 48 -11.10 -7.76 0.62
CA VAL A 48 -10.61 -6.66 -0.21
C VAL A 48 -11.55 -6.45 -1.40
N CYS A 49 -11.96 -5.22 -1.60
CA CYS A 49 -12.79 -4.82 -2.73
C CYS A 49 -12.01 -3.88 -3.67
N GLN A 50 -12.31 -3.99 -4.95
CA GLN A 50 -11.82 -3.08 -5.99
C GLN A 50 -12.87 -2.00 -6.22
N THR A 51 -12.52 -0.77 -5.91
CA THR A 51 -13.45 0.37 -5.93
C THR A 51 -13.19 1.34 -7.07
N GLY A 52 -12.26 0.98 -7.96
CA GLY A 52 -11.75 1.86 -9.00
C GLY A 52 -10.51 2.66 -8.61
N SER A 53 -10.07 2.60 -7.35
CA SER A 53 -8.83 3.29 -6.89
C SER A 53 -7.61 2.79 -7.64
N LEU A 54 -6.83 3.70 -8.19
CA LEU A 54 -5.63 3.43 -8.97
C LEU A 54 -4.57 4.49 -8.73
N ILE A 55 -3.38 4.04 -8.38
CA ILE A 55 -2.24 4.91 -8.12
C ILE A 55 -1.32 4.96 -9.34
N LYS A 56 -0.90 6.15 -9.69
CA LYS A 56 0.18 6.36 -10.67
C LYS A 56 1.07 7.50 -10.21
N SER A 57 2.38 7.28 -10.22
CA SER A 57 3.36 8.21 -9.66
C SER A 57 3.09 8.50 -8.18
N THR A 58 2.79 9.73 -7.86
CA THR A 58 2.42 10.23 -6.52
C THR A 58 0.99 10.72 -6.47
N PHE A 59 0.12 10.15 -7.29
CA PHE A 59 -1.27 10.60 -7.40
C PHE A 59 -2.25 9.43 -7.38
N GLN A 60 -3.41 9.68 -6.81
CA GLN A 60 -4.58 8.86 -7.01
C GLN A 60 -5.25 9.28 -8.33
N ILE A 61 -5.28 8.39 -9.32
CA ILE A 61 -5.86 8.64 -10.64
C ILE A 61 -7.16 7.86 -10.88
N GLY A 62 -7.48 6.93 -9.98
CA GLY A 62 -8.71 6.16 -10.03
C GLY A 62 -9.92 6.95 -9.52
N GLN A 63 -11.11 6.53 -9.94
CA GLN A 63 -12.38 7.10 -9.48
C GLN A 63 -13.07 6.12 -8.54
N PHE A 64 -13.53 6.61 -7.40
CA PHE A 64 -14.27 5.83 -6.42
C PHE A 64 -15.68 5.56 -6.94
N ASP A 65 -15.98 4.29 -7.22
CA ASP A 65 -17.28 3.86 -7.72
C ASP A 65 -18.23 3.52 -6.56
N ILE A 66 -19.05 4.50 -6.21
CA ILE A 66 -19.99 4.43 -5.08
C ILE A 66 -21.01 3.29 -5.28
N ASP A 67 -21.53 3.09 -6.49
CA ASP A 67 -22.58 2.11 -6.72
C ASP A 67 -22.04 0.68 -6.62
N SER A 68 -20.85 0.43 -7.14
CA SER A 68 -20.15 -0.83 -6.92
C SER A 68 -19.87 -1.08 -5.43
N VAL A 69 -19.47 -0.06 -4.69
CA VAL A 69 -19.22 -0.18 -3.25
C VAL A 69 -20.49 -0.54 -2.47
N LYS A 70 -21.64 0.06 -2.79
CA LYS A 70 -22.93 -0.28 -2.17
C LYS A 70 -23.29 -1.76 -2.35
N ILE A 71 -23.07 -2.30 -3.57
CA ILE A 71 -23.31 -3.72 -3.86
C ILE A 71 -22.37 -4.61 -3.05
N MET A 72 -21.07 -4.31 -3.06
CA MET A 72 -20.07 -5.07 -2.32
C MET A 72 -20.29 -5.02 -0.82
N LYS A 73 -20.68 -3.85 -0.28
CA LYS A 73 -21.07 -3.69 1.13
C LYS A 73 -22.18 -4.63 1.54
N LYS A 74 -23.24 -4.73 0.70
CA LYS A 74 -24.34 -5.66 0.96
C LYS A 74 -23.85 -7.11 1.00
N ILE A 75 -23.06 -7.53 -0.01
CA ILE A 75 -22.52 -8.89 -0.09
C ILE A 75 -21.65 -9.20 1.15
N ALA A 76 -20.75 -8.29 1.53
CA ALA A 76 -19.87 -8.48 2.67
C ALA A 76 -20.66 -8.58 3.99
N LYS A 77 -21.64 -7.69 4.20
CA LYS A 77 -22.54 -7.68 5.37
C LYS A 77 -23.31 -8.99 5.50
N ASP A 78 -23.88 -9.49 4.40
CA ASP A 78 -24.67 -10.75 4.36
C ASP A 78 -23.80 -11.98 4.74
N ASN A 79 -22.46 -11.86 4.63
CA ASN A 79 -21.49 -12.89 4.99
C ASN A 79 -20.74 -12.61 6.32
N GLY A 80 -21.09 -11.56 7.05
CA GLY A 80 -20.47 -11.18 8.31
C GLY A 80 -18.98 -10.80 8.15
N ILE A 81 -18.63 -10.09 7.09
CA ILE A 81 -17.26 -9.68 6.73
C ILE A 81 -17.24 -8.17 6.56
N LEU A 82 -16.15 -7.52 6.93
CA LEU A 82 -15.90 -6.10 6.73
C LEU A 82 -15.25 -5.84 5.36
N LEU A 83 -15.53 -4.68 4.76
CA LEU A 83 -14.89 -4.25 3.51
C LEU A 83 -13.55 -3.55 3.79
N LYS A 84 -12.56 -3.87 2.94
CA LYS A 84 -11.29 -3.18 2.91
C LYS A 84 -10.95 -2.78 1.47
N GLU A 85 -10.49 -1.55 1.31
CA GLU A 85 -10.03 -1.03 0.02
C GLU A 85 -8.49 -0.99 -0.04
N HIS A 86 -7.92 -1.39 -1.17
CA HIS A 86 -6.51 -1.25 -1.47
C HIS A 86 -6.24 -0.02 -2.34
N ASN A 87 -4.96 0.37 -2.44
CA ASN A 87 -4.51 1.52 -3.24
C ASN A 87 -5.15 2.86 -2.82
N CYS A 88 -5.29 3.07 -1.51
CA CYS A 88 -5.85 4.30 -0.94
C CYS A 88 -4.78 5.36 -0.61
N ASP A 89 -3.64 5.28 -1.27
CA ASP A 89 -2.58 6.27 -1.14
C ASP A 89 -2.99 7.59 -1.80
N TYR A 90 -2.48 8.70 -1.29
CA TYR A 90 -2.69 10.06 -1.79
C TYR A 90 -4.16 10.53 -1.79
N LEU A 91 -4.98 9.97 -0.91
CA LEU A 91 -6.34 10.46 -0.66
C LEU A 91 -6.30 11.64 0.29
N ASN A 92 -7.14 12.64 0.03
CA ASN A 92 -7.40 13.71 0.99
C ASN A 92 -8.45 13.27 2.04
N ILE A 93 -8.68 14.12 3.04
CA ILE A 93 -9.59 13.81 4.15
C ILE A 93 -11.02 13.59 3.66
N GLU A 94 -11.52 14.42 2.74
CA GLU A 94 -12.87 14.33 2.18
C GLU A 94 -13.05 12.99 1.44
N GLN A 95 -12.04 12.56 0.70
CA GLN A 95 -12.06 11.27 0.01
C GLN A 95 -12.05 10.08 0.98
N ILE A 96 -11.37 10.20 2.12
CA ILE A 96 -11.35 9.17 3.17
C ILE A 96 -12.72 9.11 3.88
N GLU A 97 -13.30 10.26 4.24
CA GLU A 97 -14.61 10.33 4.88
C GLU A 97 -15.72 9.78 3.96
N LEU A 98 -15.64 10.07 2.66
CA LEU A 98 -16.55 9.50 1.67
C LEU A 98 -16.53 7.96 1.68
N ARG A 99 -15.36 7.35 1.76
CA ARG A 99 -15.20 5.90 1.85
C ARG A 99 -15.85 5.32 3.10
N LYS A 100 -15.64 5.97 4.22
CA LYS A 100 -16.26 5.60 5.50
C LYS A 100 -17.78 5.70 5.44
N GLU A 101 -18.34 6.77 4.87
CA GLU A 101 -19.79 6.96 4.68
C GLU A 101 -20.40 5.82 3.88
N TYR A 102 -19.76 5.42 2.79
CA TYR A 102 -20.25 4.33 1.96
C TYR A 102 -19.91 2.93 2.49
N GLY A 103 -19.18 2.84 3.61
CA GLY A 103 -19.02 1.62 4.39
C GLY A 103 -17.76 0.82 4.10
N ILE A 104 -16.73 1.47 3.59
CA ILE A 104 -15.36 0.93 3.65
C ILE A 104 -14.91 1.00 5.11
N ASN A 105 -14.54 -0.15 5.66
CA ASN A 105 -14.18 -0.28 7.09
C ASN A 105 -12.67 -0.14 7.33
N ALA A 106 -11.86 -0.38 6.33
CA ALA A 106 -10.42 -0.23 6.39
C ALA A 106 -9.84 0.12 5.02
N ILE A 107 -8.73 0.80 5.01
CA ILE A 107 -7.97 1.15 3.80
C ILE A 107 -6.50 0.74 3.94
N ASN A 108 -5.84 0.44 2.83
CA ASN A 108 -4.39 0.23 2.77
C ASN A 108 -3.71 1.45 2.17
N ILE A 109 -2.71 1.94 2.91
CA ILE A 109 -1.77 2.97 2.47
C ILE A 109 -0.37 2.37 2.62
N ALA A 110 0.38 2.24 1.53
CA ALA A 110 1.72 1.65 1.56
C ALA A 110 2.74 2.37 0.67
N PRO A 111 2.56 2.52 -0.65
CA PRO A 111 3.49 3.26 -1.50
C PRO A 111 3.74 4.69 -1.02
N GLU A 112 2.73 5.41 -0.58
CA GLU A 112 2.84 6.79 -0.08
C GLU A 112 3.81 6.91 1.09
N LEU A 113 3.73 6.01 2.07
CA LEU A 113 4.67 5.98 3.20
C LEU A 113 6.10 5.75 2.73
N GLY A 114 6.29 4.88 1.73
CA GLY A 114 7.58 4.62 1.10
C GLY A 114 8.13 5.85 0.37
N VAL A 115 7.26 6.62 -0.29
CA VAL A 115 7.60 7.89 -0.95
C VAL A 115 8.03 8.92 0.09
N ILE A 116 7.26 9.10 1.16
CA ILE A 116 7.59 10.03 2.26
C ILE A 116 8.95 9.67 2.85
N GLN A 117 9.21 8.41 3.17
CA GLN A 117 10.48 7.96 3.73
C GLN A 117 11.65 8.18 2.76
N SER A 118 11.48 7.89 1.47
CA SER A 118 12.50 8.11 0.45
C SER A 118 12.85 9.60 0.30
N ASN A 119 11.83 10.46 0.29
CA ASN A 119 11.97 11.91 0.19
C ASN A 119 12.69 12.48 1.43
N LEU A 120 12.24 12.10 2.62
CA LEU A 120 12.89 12.52 3.88
C LEU A 120 14.35 12.08 3.94
N THR A 121 14.65 10.82 3.60
CA THR A 121 16.04 10.32 3.57
C THR A 121 16.89 11.12 2.59
N PHE A 122 16.35 11.45 1.42
CA PHE A 122 17.07 12.25 0.42
C PHE A 122 17.38 13.66 0.94
N ASN A 123 16.39 14.36 1.48
CA ASN A 123 16.55 15.73 1.95
C ASN A 123 17.45 15.83 3.19
N ILE A 124 17.30 14.91 4.15
CA ILE A 124 18.18 14.85 5.32
C ILE A 124 19.62 14.57 4.92
N SER A 125 19.83 13.61 3.99
CA SER A 125 21.19 13.30 3.50
C SER A 125 21.86 14.52 2.88
N LYS A 126 21.12 15.30 2.09
CA LYS A 126 21.66 16.56 1.52
C LYS A 126 22.00 17.58 2.60
N LYS A 127 21.12 17.81 3.57
CA LYS A 127 21.38 18.73 4.68
C LYS A 127 22.60 18.36 5.53
N LEU A 128 22.86 17.07 5.62
CA LEU A 128 23.98 16.54 6.41
C LEU A 128 25.28 16.34 5.59
N GLY A 129 25.37 16.82 4.34
CA GLY A 129 26.55 16.67 3.50
C GLY A 129 26.83 15.20 3.10
N LEU A 130 25.78 14.41 2.88
CA LEU A 130 25.85 12.99 2.47
C LEU A 130 25.36 12.84 1.01
N GLU A 131 25.57 13.85 0.17
CA GLU A 131 25.09 13.87 -1.21
C GLU A 131 25.65 12.71 -2.05
N LYS A 132 26.90 12.35 -1.84
CA LYS A 132 27.53 11.23 -2.54
C LYS A 132 26.82 9.92 -2.24
N GLU A 133 26.59 9.64 -0.98
CA GLU A 133 25.97 8.40 -0.52
C GLU A 133 24.51 8.26 -0.99
N ILE A 134 23.73 9.33 -0.87
CA ILE A 134 22.34 9.29 -1.32
C ILE A 134 22.22 9.18 -2.84
N ARG A 135 23.07 9.86 -3.62
CA ARG A 135 23.11 9.72 -5.09
C ARG A 135 23.51 8.32 -5.54
N GLU A 136 24.44 7.69 -4.82
CA GLU A 136 24.81 6.31 -5.11
C GLU A 136 23.66 5.32 -4.81
N PHE A 137 22.89 5.57 -3.74
CA PHE A 137 21.71 4.79 -3.46
C PHE A 137 20.62 5.03 -4.50
N GLN A 138 20.37 6.27 -4.90
CA GLN A 138 19.45 6.63 -5.97
C GLN A 138 19.78 5.91 -7.28
N LYS A 139 21.03 5.95 -7.74
CA LYS A 139 21.48 5.24 -8.94
C LYS A 139 21.20 3.74 -8.87
N LEU A 140 21.42 3.13 -7.72
CA LEU A 140 21.13 1.70 -7.51
C LEU A 140 19.62 1.41 -7.62
N VAL A 141 18.77 2.22 -7.00
CA VAL A 141 17.31 2.10 -7.06
C VAL A 141 16.81 2.21 -8.50
N LEU A 142 17.28 3.23 -9.23
CA LEU A 142 16.90 3.45 -10.64
C LEU A 142 17.31 2.28 -11.53
N LYS A 143 18.53 1.76 -11.34
CA LYS A 143 19.05 0.59 -12.09
C LYS A 143 18.18 -0.67 -11.85
N LYS A 144 17.65 -0.85 -10.67
CA LYS A 144 16.76 -2.00 -10.31
C LYS A 144 15.40 -1.96 -11.01
N GLY A 145 14.97 -0.82 -11.51
CA GLY A 145 13.82 -0.67 -12.40
C GLY A 145 12.44 -0.89 -11.78
N LYS A 146 12.32 -1.02 -10.44
CA LYS A 146 11.02 -1.21 -9.76
C LYS A 146 10.05 -0.04 -9.93
N TRP A 147 10.58 1.17 -10.22
CA TRP A 147 9.80 2.35 -10.52
C TRP A 147 8.85 2.17 -11.72
N LYS A 148 9.17 1.29 -12.69
CA LYS A 148 8.35 1.02 -13.88
C LYS A 148 6.92 0.57 -13.54
N LYS A 149 6.71 -0.01 -12.36
CA LYS A 149 5.38 -0.41 -11.87
C LYS A 149 4.48 0.80 -11.61
N TRP A 150 5.05 1.90 -11.10
CA TRP A 150 4.31 3.04 -10.56
C TRP A 150 4.35 4.29 -11.42
N ASN A 151 5.42 4.46 -12.21
CA ASN A 151 5.74 5.71 -12.89
C ASN A 151 5.46 5.68 -14.40
N TYR A 152 5.31 6.86 -14.97
CA TYR A 152 5.41 7.04 -16.40
C TYR A 152 6.90 7.04 -16.84
N ASN A 153 7.18 6.61 -18.06
CA ASN A 153 8.57 6.50 -18.53
C ASN A 153 9.30 7.84 -18.61
N ASN A 154 8.57 8.92 -18.89
CA ASN A 154 9.09 10.29 -19.03
C ASN A 154 9.18 11.06 -17.68
N GLU A 155 8.87 10.47 -16.56
CA GLU A 155 9.07 11.13 -15.27
C GLU A 155 10.56 11.29 -14.95
N ASN A 156 10.86 12.30 -14.14
CA ASN A 156 12.24 12.55 -13.72
C ASN A 156 12.76 11.48 -12.75
N ASP A 157 14.07 11.33 -12.68
CA ASP A 157 14.74 10.31 -11.88
C ASP A 157 14.50 10.45 -10.36
N LEU A 158 14.21 11.67 -9.90
CA LEU A 158 13.93 11.89 -8.48
C LEU A 158 12.57 11.32 -8.08
N ILE A 159 11.54 11.55 -8.90
CA ILE A 159 10.22 10.95 -8.70
C ILE A 159 10.31 9.42 -8.76
N LYS A 160 10.99 8.88 -9.79
CA LYS A 160 11.22 7.43 -9.91
C LYS A 160 11.93 6.85 -8.69
N PHE A 161 12.88 7.59 -8.14
CA PHE A 161 13.57 7.20 -6.90
C PHE A 161 12.62 7.21 -5.70
N PHE A 162 11.84 8.27 -5.50
CA PHE A 162 10.93 8.36 -4.35
C PHE A 162 9.88 7.25 -4.36
N THR A 163 9.27 6.97 -5.50
CA THR A 163 8.22 5.97 -5.64
C THR A 163 8.72 4.53 -5.53
N SER A 164 10.02 4.28 -5.66
CA SER A 164 10.58 2.92 -5.66
C SER A 164 11.70 2.67 -4.63
N GLY A 165 12.13 3.69 -3.90
CA GLY A 165 13.20 3.60 -2.90
C GLY A 165 12.93 2.57 -1.82
N HIS A 166 11.68 2.52 -1.34
CA HIS A 166 11.25 1.62 -0.27
C HIS A 166 11.44 0.12 -0.57
N TYR A 167 11.40 -0.29 -1.83
CA TYR A 167 11.70 -1.68 -2.22
C TYR A 167 13.15 -2.09 -1.92
N HIS A 168 14.01 -1.13 -1.60
CA HIS A 168 15.46 -1.32 -1.46
C HIS A 168 15.99 -0.91 -0.09
N PHE A 169 15.13 -0.56 0.87
CA PHE A 169 15.54 -0.19 2.23
C PHE A 169 16.20 -1.34 3.01
N GLY A 170 15.94 -2.58 2.62
CA GLY A 170 16.63 -3.76 3.16
C GLY A 170 18.10 -3.91 2.74
N LEU A 171 18.56 -3.20 1.71
CA LEU A 171 19.93 -3.34 1.20
C LEU A 171 20.96 -2.69 2.12
N ASP A 172 22.16 -3.29 2.17
CA ASP A 172 23.27 -2.80 2.99
C ASP A 172 23.67 -1.36 2.67
N LYS A 173 23.54 -0.96 1.41
CA LYS A 173 23.83 0.43 1.00
C LYS A 173 22.92 1.43 1.72
N TYR A 174 21.62 1.13 1.83
CA TYR A 174 20.68 1.97 2.57
C TYR A 174 20.94 1.92 4.07
N LYS A 175 21.18 0.74 4.64
CA LYS A 175 21.50 0.57 6.07
C LYS A 175 22.75 1.36 6.46
N ARG A 176 23.79 1.34 5.61
CA ARG A 176 25.01 2.16 5.82
C ARG A 176 24.73 3.65 5.75
N LEU A 177 23.88 4.10 4.83
CA LEU A 177 23.46 5.49 4.74
C LEU A 177 22.75 5.93 6.03
N LEU A 178 21.77 5.15 6.51
CA LEU A 178 21.07 5.44 7.77
C LEU A 178 22.01 5.53 8.97
N LYS A 179 23.01 4.63 9.07
CA LYS A 179 24.05 4.70 10.13
C LYS A 179 24.83 6.01 10.08
N LYS A 180 25.15 6.51 8.87
CA LYS A 180 25.84 7.81 8.71
C LYS A 180 24.93 8.99 9.08
N ILE A 181 23.65 8.94 8.70
CA ILE A 181 22.65 9.95 9.09
C ILE A 181 22.56 10.02 10.61
N ASN A 182 22.32 8.88 11.28
CA ASN A 182 22.19 8.82 12.74
C ASN A 182 23.43 9.35 13.47
N LYS A 183 24.63 9.09 12.94
CA LYS A 183 25.89 9.61 13.50
C LYS A 183 26.05 11.13 13.42
N ARG A 184 25.32 11.79 12.52
CA ARG A 184 25.41 13.25 12.31
C ARG A 184 24.25 14.01 12.93
N VAL A 185 23.21 13.32 13.36
CA VAL A 185 22.04 13.90 14.04
C VAL A 185 22.20 13.84 15.57
N ASN A 186 22.89 12.81 16.08
CA ASN A 186 23.28 12.63 17.49
C ASN A 186 24.66 13.23 17.74
#